data_760bd3168c98800ebdd0d1b82db9af93
#
_entry.id   760bd3168c98800ebdd0d1b82db9af93
#
_cell.length_a   1.000
_cell.length_b   1.000
_cell.length_c   1.000
_cell.angle_alpha   90.00
_cell.angle_beta   90.00
_cell.angle_gamma   90.00
#
_symmetry.space_group_name_H-M   'P 1'
#
loop_
_entity.id
_entity.type
_entity.pdbx_description
1 polymer ?
#
loop_
_entity_poly.entity_id
_entity_poly.type
_entity_poly.pdbx_seq_one_letter_code
_entity_poly.pdbx_strand_id
1 'polypeptide(L)'
;NVISKNENYFFEDEKFNQDKLLDFLKQNNINKILFPNPYGNEKRLKIYKFAKSENIDFVCFDRGALPDSWFFDTNGFNYDSNLYNEENWNKVLNKSQILECKEYINSIIDGNNFLEKQGKRNFNYLKDKFFVNDKKIVFVPLQVESDTVIKYFTYKPFDWSGFLDIINDTAFKLRQTHIFLVKKHPLSLKIAKSKYKNLNFISNKTNIIDAISLCDVVVTLNSGVGLYAMIMNKPCINCANAFYNFQGLNFQAHNSDELLRFLVSDLKIDYNKVLKFIWYLKNNFYSFGKSYYKKSFNNGRFYNKVYKIDFYKIVLENQCFLDVKNIDKVSYNFQSLIYTPYKFELYNKNIFIKLFDLLIPDWVKSKISHFRFYRILKKILYTKK
;
A
#
# COMPACT_ATOMS: atom_id res chain seq x y z
N ASN A 1 -14.54 -17.00 18.55
CA ASN A 1 -14.87 -16.79 19.96
C ASN A 1 -14.51 -15.37 20.33
N VAL A 2 -15.50 -14.73 20.91
CA VAL A 2 -15.50 -13.30 21.19
C VAL A 2 -14.55 -13.04 22.32
N ILE A 3 -13.63 -12.22 22.06
CA ILE A 3 -12.74 -11.62 22.97
C ILE A 3 -13.57 -10.83 24.01
N SER A 4 -13.37 -11.07 25.31
CA SER A 4 -14.13 -10.47 26.39
C SER A 4 -13.66 -9.06 26.75
N LYS A 5 -14.42 -8.34 27.59
CA LYS A 5 -14.08 -6.96 28.00
C LYS A 5 -12.74 -6.83 28.77
N ASN A 6 -12.15 -7.94 29.21
CA ASN A 6 -10.91 -7.96 29.98
C ASN A 6 -9.65 -7.96 29.13
N GLU A 7 -9.75 -8.00 27.82
CA GLU A 7 -8.64 -8.03 26.87
C GLU A 7 -7.85 -6.75 26.76
N ASN A 8 -8.45 -5.68 27.22
CA ASN A 8 -7.82 -4.39 27.24
C ASN A 8 -6.53 -4.39 28.11
N TYR A 9 -6.44 -5.24 29.08
CA TYR A 9 -5.31 -5.28 30.01
C TYR A 9 -3.98 -5.68 29.37
N PHE A 10 -3.99 -6.53 28.38
CA PHE A 10 -2.74 -6.94 27.74
C PHE A 10 -2.08 -5.80 26.94
N PHE A 11 -2.86 -4.84 26.43
CA PHE A 11 -2.41 -3.72 25.62
C PHE A 11 -2.14 -2.43 26.42
N GLU A 12 -2.57 -2.35 27.66
CA GLU A 12 -2.32 -1.18 28.54
C GLU A 12 -0.91 -1.22 29.14
N ASP A 13 -0.32 -2.41 29.26
CA ASP A 13 1.05 -2.54 29.76
C ASP A 13 2.06 -1.89 28.80
N GLU A 14 2.80 -0.89 29.24
CA GLU A 14 3.73 -0.12 28.41
C GLU A 14 4.90 -0.97 27.90
N LYS A 15 5.22 -2.06 28.59
CA LYS A 15 6.29 -2.99 28.22
C LYS A 15 5.72 -4.33 27.75
N PHE A 16 6.04 -4.68 26.51
CA PHE A 16 5.77 -6.03 25.99
C PHE A 16 6.49 -7.07 26.86
N ASN A 17 5.73 -8.03 27.39
CA ASN A 17 6.24 -9.16 28.16
C ASN A 17 5.79 -10.46 27.49
N GLN A 18 6.77 -11.29 27.12
CA GLN A 18 6.57 -12.53 26.37
C GLN A 18 5.82 -13.57 27.21
N ASP A 19 6.21 -13.74 28.47
CA ASP A 19 5.61 -14.74 29.37
C ASP A 19 4.14 -14.42 29.63
N LYS A 20 3.84 -13.15 29.91
CA LYS A 20 2.45 -12.71 30.05
C LYS A 20 1.61 -12.96 28.80
N LEU A 21 2.20 -12.82 27.58
CA LEU A 21 1.50 -13.14 26.35
C LEU A 21 1.20 -14.62 26.24
N LEU A 22 2.18 -15.46 26.50
CA LEU A 22 2.02 -16.92 26.47
C LEU A 22 0.96 -17.40 27.49
N ASP A 23 1.03 -16.89 28.72
CA ASP A 23 0.05 -17.19 29.76
C ASP A 23 -1.36 -16.74 29.33
N PHE A 24 -1.48 -15.53 28.78
CA PHE A 24 -2.76 -15.03 28.28
C PHE A 24 -3.34 -15.91 27.15
N LEU A 25 -2.51 -16.29 26.17
CA LEU A 25 -2.94 -17.16 25.07
C LEU A 25 -3.40 -18.52 25.61
N LYS A 26 -2.65 -19.10 26.55
CA LYS A 26 -2.94 -20.41 27.16
C LYS A 26 -4.21 -20.36 28.02
N GLN A 27 -4.34 -19.37 28.90
CA GLN A 27 -5.49 -19.23 29.80
C GLN A 27 -6.80 -18.99 29.06
N ASN A 28 -6.73 -18.34 27.88
CA ASN A 28 -7.92 -18.04 27.07
C ASN A 28 -8.12 -19.02 25.89
N ASN A 29 -7.35 -20.10 25.82
CA ASN A 29 -7.39 -21.09 24.74
C ASN A 29 -7.28 -20.43 23.33
N ILE A 30 -6.40 -19.42 23.21
CA ILE A 30 -6.16 -18.75 21.94
C ILE A 30 -5.06 -19.51 21.20
N ASN A 31 -5.41 -20.05 20.04
CA ASN A 31 -4.49 -20.81 19.20
C ASN A 31 -4.01 -20.04 17.95
N LYS A 32 -4.60 -18.87 17.64
CA LYS A 32 -4.22 -18.08 16.47
C LYS A 32 -4.38 -16.59 16.73
N ILE A 33 -3.40 -15.78 16.34
CA ILE A 33 -3.40 -14.32 16.50
C ILE A 33 -3.73 -13.65 15.16
N LEU A 34 -4.62 -12.68 15.15
CA LEU A 34 -4.97 -11.90 13.96
C LEU A 34 -4.30 -10.52 14.00
N PHE A 35 -3.44 -10.24 13.02
CA PHE A 35 -2.71 -8.98 12.92
C PHE A 35 -3.20 -8.10 11.76
N PRO A 36 -3.92 -7.01 12.04
CA PRO A 36 -4.10 -5.98 11.02
C PRO A 36 -2.79 -5.21 10.85
N ASN A 37 -2.14 -5.32 9.72
CA ASN A 37 -0.83 -4.71 9.46
C ASN A 37 0.13 -4.77 10.67
N PRO A 38 0.89 -5.84 10.84
CA PRO A 38 1.71 -6.04 12.05
C PRO A 38 2.75 -4.94 12.26
N TYR A 39 3.16 -4.26 11.20
CA TYR A 39 4.10 -3.13 11.24
C TYR A 39 3.44 -1.78 11.56
N GLY A 40 2.12 -1.74 11.76
CA GLY A 40 1.37 -0.49 11.98
C GLY A 40 1.67 0.23 13.30
N ASN A 41 2.21 -0.44 14.31
CA ASN A 41 2.79 0.15 15.52
C ASN A 41 3.83 -0.78 16.16
N GLU A 42 4.66 -0.24 17.05
CA GLU A 42 5.79 -0.97 17.65
C GLU A 42 5.35 -2.13 18.56
N LYS A 43 4.28 -1.98 19.35
CA LYS A 43 3.79 -3.05 20.22
C LYS A 43 3.33 -4.24 19.38
N ARG A 44 2.54 -3.99 18.35
CA ARG A 44 2.06 -5.02 17.42
C ARG A 44 3.21 -5.71 16.70
N LEU A 45 4.20 -4.95 16.26
CA LEU A 45 5.39 -5.49 15.61
C LEU A 45 6.17 -6.43 16.55
N LYS A 46 6.31 -6.07 17.83
CA LYS A 46 6.96 -6.93 18.83
C LYS A 46 6.20 -8.25 19.02
N ILE A 47 4.88 -8.19 19.15
CA ILE A 47 4.03 -9.38 19.28
C ILE A 47 4.10 -10.24 18.00
N TYR A 48 4.07 -9.63 16.82
CA TYR A 48 4.19 -10.34 15.55
C TYR A 48 5.53 -11.06 15.40
N LYS A 49 6.65 -10.37 15.69
CA LYS A 49 7.99 -10.97 15.66
C LYS A 49 8.12 -12.13 16.64
N PHE A 50 7.57 -11.95 17.82
CA PHE A 50 7.55 -13.00 18.84
C PHE A 50 6.68 -14.19 18.41
N ALA A 51 5.47 -13.97 17.89
CA ALA A 51 4.63 -15.04 17.37
C ALA A 51 5.35 -15.84 16.27
N LYS A 52 6.08 -15.13 15.39
CA LYS A 52 6.86 -15.75 14.31
C LYS A 52 8.05 -16.56 14.84
N SER A 53 8.78 -16.09 15.88
CA SER A 53 9.92 -16.82 16.47
C SER A 53 9.48 -18.04 17.26
N GLU A 54 8.33 -17.98 17.92
CA GLU A 54 7.80 -19.07 18.75
C GLU A 54 6.84 -20.02 17.99
N ASN A 55 6.73 -19.84 16.67
CA ASN A 55 5.80 -20.62 15.82
C ASN A 55 4.34 -20.60 16.33
N ILE A 56 3.92 -19.47 16.92
CA ILE A 56 2.51 -19.25 17.28
C ILE A 56 1.76 -18.92 16.01
N ASP A 57 0.68 -19.63 15.75
CA ASP A 57 -0.16 -19.42 14.58
C ASP A 57 -0.70 -17.99 14.50
N PHE A 58 -0.60 -17.40 13.33
CA PHE A 58 -1.12 -16.05 13.09
C PHE A 58 -1.72 -15.89 11.70
N VAL A 59 -2.49 -14.84 11.53
CA VAL A 59 -2.93 -14.33 10.23
C VAL A 59 -2.68 -12.83 10.18
N CYS A 60 -1.85 -12.41 9.25
CA CYS A 60 -1.70 -10.99 8.89
C CYS A 60 -2.71 -10.62 7.82
N PHE A 61 -3.31 -9.43 7.93
CA PHE A 61 -4.22 -8.97 6.88
C PHE A 61 -4.08 -7.47 6.65
N ASP A 62 -4.22 -7.09 5.38
CA ASP A 62 -4.30 -5.70 4.93
C ASP A 62 -4.87 -5.68 3.51
N ARG A 63 -4.97 -4.48 2.92
CA ARG A 63 -5.33 -4.32 1.52
C ARG A 63 -4.26 -4.93 0.62
N GLY A 64 -4.70 -5.66 -0.40
CA GLY A 64 -3.83 -6.14 -1.45
C GLY A 64 -3.47 -5.05 -2.46
N ALA A 65 -2.61 -5.37 -3.41
CA ALA A 65 -2.14 -4.44 -4.42
C ALA A 65 -3.05 -4.33 -5.67
N LEU A 66 -4.01 -5.24 -5.81
CA LEU A 66 -5.00 -5.21 -6.89
C LEU A 66 -6.28 -4.48 -6.42
N PRO A 67 -7.10 -3.94 -7.34
CA PRO A 67 -8.36 -3.29 -6.98
C PRO A 67 -9.26 -4.20 -6.13
N ASP A 68 -9.88 -3.63 -5.08
CA ASP A 68 -10.77 -4.32 -4.14
C ASP A 68 -10.17 -5.55 -3.45
N SER A 69 -8.85 -5.77 -3.54
CA SER A 69 -8.19 -6.92 -2.96
C SER A 69 -7.80 -6.72 -1.50
N TRP A 70 -7.79 -7.83 -0.78
CA TRP A 70 -7.33 -8.00 0.58
C TRP A 70 -6.51 -9.27 0.66
N PHE A 71 -5.53 -9.35 1.53
CA PHE A 71 -4.85 -10.60 1.81
C PHE A 71 -5.03 -11.01 3.26
N PHE A 72 -5.04 -12.33 3.46
CA PHE A 72 -4.98 -13.00 4.76
C PHE A 72 -3.79 -13.96 4.69
N ASP A 73 -2.71 -13.61 5.34
CA ASP A 73 -1.41 -14.25 5.17
C ASP A 73 -0.97 -14.90 6.48
N THR A 74 -0.74 -16.21 6.45
CA THR A 74 -0.33 -17.01 7.61
C THR A 74 1.18 -17.18 7.72
N ASN A 75 1.94 -16.65 6.76
CA ASN A 75 3.40 -16.79 6.69
C ASN A 75 4.18 -15.51 6.97
N GLY A 76 3.53 -14.35 6.78
CA GLY A 76 4.20 -13.10 6.94
C GLY A 76 3.36 -11.89 6.58
N PHE A 77 4.03 -10.81 6.22
CA PHE A 77 3.39 -9.56 5.81
C PHE A 77 4.19 -8.88 4.71
N ASN A 78 3.59 -8.69 3.53
CA ASN A 78 4.23 -8.04 2.40
C ASN A 78 5.54 -8.75 2.00
N TYR A 79 6.65 -8.04 1.84
CA TYR A 79 7.95 -8.62 1.49
C TYR A 79 8.45 -9.72 2.44
N ASP A 80 8.02 -9.70 3.67
CA ASP A 80 8.39 -10.65 4.74
C ASP A 80 7.61 -11.99 4.65
N SER A 81 6.74 -12.16 3.65
CA SER A 81 5.92 -13.36 3.47
C SER A 81 6.49 -14.32 2.41
N ASN A 82 6.62 -15.59 2.78
CA ASN A 82 7.01 -16.65 1.86
C ASN A 82 5.90 -17.04 0.87
N LEU A 83 4.65 -16.60 1.09
CA LEU A 83 3.55 -16.88 0.15
C LEU A 83 3.74 -16.19 -1.22
N TYR A 84 4.58 -15.16 -1.29
CA TYR A 84 4.96 -14.54 -2.55
C TYR A 84 6.11 -15.25 -3.28
N ASN A 85 6.75 -16.27 -2.71
CA ASN A 85 7.86 -16.99 -3.33
C ASN A 85 7.49 -17.56 -4.70
N GLU A 86 8.46 -17.60 -5.60
CA GLU A 86 8.27 -17.96 -7.01
C GLU A 86 7.66 -19.35 -7.19
N GLU A 87 7.97 -20.29 -6.32
CA GLU A 87 7.42 -21.65 -6.31
C GLU A 87 5.90 -21.70 -6.16
N ASN A 88 5.29 -20.70 -5.51
CA ASN A 88 3.84 -20.62 -5.31
C ASN A 88 3.11 -20.16 -6.56
N TRP A 89 3.68 -19.25 -7.35
CA TRP A 89 2.99 -18.60 -8.45
C TRP A 89 3.53 -18.94 -9.86
N ASN A 90 4.77 -19.38 -10.00
CA ASN A 90 5.35 -19.68 -11.32
C ASN A 90 4.89 -21.03 -11.87
N LYS A 91 3.57 -21.25 -11.90
CA LYS A 91 2.93 -22.45 -12.44
C LYS A 91 2.55 -22.24 -13.90
N VAL A 92 2.48 -23.34 -14.66
CA VAL A 92 2.02 -23.29 -16.06
C VAL A 92 0.53 -22.95 -16.07
N LEU A 93 0.14 -21.94 -16.83
CA LEU A 93 -1.26 -21.57 -17.05
C LEU A 93 -1.74 -22.18 -18.38
N ASN A 94 -2.97 -22.69 -18.38
CA ASN A 94 -3.64 -23.11 -19.62
C ASN A 94 -4.19 -21.90 -20.40
N LYS A 95 -4.65 -22.12 -21.63
CA LYS A 95 -5.13 -21.06 -22.52
C LYS A 95 -6.31 -20.26 -21.91
N SER A 96 -7.24 -20.92 -21.25
CA SER A 96 -8.39 -20.26 -20.61
C SER A 96 -7.95 -19.36 -19.46
N GLN A 97 -7.02 -19.81 -18.61
CA GLN A 97 -6.47 -19.04 -17.50
C GLN A 97 -5.71 -17.81 -18.00
N ILE A 98 -4.95 -17.95 -19.08
CA ILE A 98 -4.24 -16.82 -19.71
C ILE A 98 -5.24 -15.79 -20.23
N LEU A 99 -6.32 -16.23 -20.90
CA LEU A 99 -7.34 -15.34 -21.44
C LEU A 99 -8.04 -14.58 -20.30
N GLU A 100 -8.52 -15.29 -19.27
CA GLU A 100 -9.16 -14.69 -18.10
C GLU A 100 -8.24 -13.69 -17.38
N CYS A 101 -6.96 -14.02 -17.26
CA CYS A 101 -5.98 -13.10 -16.66
C CYS A 101 -5.82 -11.82 -17.48
N LYS A 102 -5.75 -11.93 -18.82
CA LYS A 102 -5.67 -10.76 -19.71
C LYS A 102 -6.93 -9.90 -19.66
N GLU A 103 -8.11 -10.52 -19.63
CA GLU A 103 -9.39 -9.80 -19.45
C GLU A 103 -9.44 -9.05 -18.13
N TYR A 104 -8.99 -9.69 -17.06
CA TYR A 104 -8.88 -9.04 -15.75
C TYR A 104 -7.91 -7.85 -15.77
N ILE A 105 -6.74 -8.01 -16.37
CA ILE A 105 -5.75 -6.93 -16.55
C ILE A 105 -6.36 -5.76 -17.34
N ASN A 106 -7.04 -6.03 -18.44
CA ASN A 106 -7.70 -4.99 -19.22
C ASN A 106 -8.76 -4.27 -18.40
N SER A 107 -9.55 -4.99 -17.61
CA SER A 107 -10.54 -4.38 -16.71
C SER A 107 -9.92 -3.45 -15.66
N ILE A 108 -8.69 -3.72 -15.21
CA ILE A 108 -7.95 -2.82 -14.31
C ILE A 108 -7.51 -1.55 -15.05
N ILE A 109 -6.93 -1.71 -16.25
CA ILE A 109 -6.40 -0.59 -17.05
C ILE A 109 -7.52 0.36 -17.47
N ASP A 110 -8.67 -0.19 -17.89
CA ASP A 110 -9.79 0.58 -18.43
C ASP A 110 -10.72 1.11 -17.33
N GLY A 111 -10.84 0.38 -16.23
CA GLY A 111 -11.88 0.60 -15.21
C GLY A 111 -11.65 1.77 -14.25
N ASN A 112 -10.48 2.42 -14.25
CA ASN A 112 -10.12 3.46 -13.24
C ASN A 112 -10.31 3.03 -11.77
N ASN A 113 -10.35 1.74 -11.51
CA ASN A 113 -10.51 1.18 -10.17
C ASN A 113 -9.15 1.08 -9.47
N PHE A 114 -8.71 2.17 -8.86
CA PHE A 114 -7.46 2.23 -8.10
C PHE A 114 -7.74 2.43 -6.63
N LEU A 115 -6.80 1.98 -5.80
CA LEU A 115 -6.83 2.23 -4.35
C LEU A 115 -6.97 3.71 -4.01
N GLU A 116 -6.33 4.57 -4.80
CA GLU A 116 -6.37 6.03 -4.64
C GLU A 116 -7.08 6.68 -5.82
N LYS A 117 -7.89 7.70 -5.52
CA LYS A 117 -8.63 8.46 -6.56
C LYS A 117 -7.66 9.06 -7.57
N GLN A 118 -7.81 8.68 -8.83
CA GLN A 118 -7.03 9.21 -9.94
C GLN A 118 -7.73 10.40 -10.60
N GLY A 119 -6.95 11.22 -11.30
CA GLY A 119 -7.49 12.23 -12.20
C GLY A 119 -8.09 11.62 -13.47
N LYS A 120 -8.78 12.43 -14.25
CA LYS A 120 -9.29 12.01 -15.57
C LYS A 120 -8.13 11.62 -16.48
N ARG A 121 -8.36 10.64 -17.35
CA ARG A 121 -7.42 10.24 -18.40
C ARG A 121 -7.18 11.42 -19.34
N ASN A 122 -5.92 11.70 -19.64
CA ASN A 122 -5.49 12.74 -20.57
C ASN A 122 -4.08 12.45 -21.13
N PHE A 123 -3.95 11.31 -21.77
CA PHE A 123 -2.67 10.82 -22.31
C PHE A 123 -2.05 11.79 -23.32
N ASN A 124 -2.86 12.34 -24.27
CA ASN A 124 -2.36 13.23 -25.31
C ASN A 124 -1.70 14.49 -24.73
N TYR A 125 -2.32 15.10 -23.73
CA TYR A 125 -1.71 16.24 -23.04
C TYR A 125 -0.34 15.92 -22.41
N LEU A 126 -0.20 14.75 -21.81
CA LEU A 126 1.09 14.34 -21.25
C LEU A 126 2.12 14.07 -22.36
N LYS A 127 1.70 13.43 -23.43
CA LYS A 127 2.54 13.14 -24.60
C LYS A 127 3.04 14.45 -25.21
N ASP A 128 2.16 15.39 -25.54
CA ASP A 128 2.52 16.67 -26.15
C ASP A 128 3.47 17.49 -25.28
N LYS A 129 3.33 17.38 -23.97
CA LYS A 129 4.14 18.14 -23.02
C LYS A 129 5.53 17.55 -22.78
N PHE A 130 5.67 16.23 -22.75
CA PHE A 130 6.88 15.56 -22.27
C PHE A 130 7.55 14.65 -23.31
N PHE A 131 6.89 14.35 -24.41
CA PHE A 131 7.51 13.58 -25.49
C PHE A 131 8.37 14.50 -26.36
N VAL A 132 9.66 14.54 -26.05
CA VAL A 132 10.62 15.44 -26.70
C VAL A 132 11.81 14.63 -27.22
N ASN A 133 12.07 14.73 -28.53
CA ASN A 133 13.35 14.35 -29.17
C ASN A 133 13.90 12.98 -28.79
N ASP A 134 13.13 11.90 -28.94
CA ASP A 134 13.56 10.50 -28.74
C ASP A 134 14.18 10.18 -27.38
N LYS A 135 14.00 11.04 -26.39
CA LYS A 135 14.47 10.76 -25.03
C LYS A 135 13.58 9.71 -24.35
N LYS A 136 14.22 8.76 -23.70
CA LYS A 136 13.51 7.80 -22.83
C LYS A 136 12.86 8.52 -21.65
N ILE A 137 11.63 8.14 -21.32
CA ILE A 137 10.87 8.71 -20.21
C ILE A 137 10.91 7.76 -19.02
N VAL A 138 11.48 8.24 -17.91
CA VAL A 138 11.52 7.55 -16.63
C VAL A 138 10.41 8.09 -15.74
N PHE A 139 9.48 7.24 -15.32
CA PHE A 139 8.42 7.65 -14.42
C PHE A 139 8.75 7.26 -12.96
N VAL A 140 8.70 8.22 -12.05
CA VAL A 140 9.02 8.05 -10.63
C VAL A 140 7.81 8.38 -9.78
N PRO A 141 6.96 7.39 -9.44
CA PRO A 141 5.85 7.56 -8.51
C PRO A 141 6.36 7.54 -7.07
N LEU A 142 6.24 8.67 -6.36
CA LEU A 142 6.63 8.76 -4.96
C LEU A 142 5.53 8.21 -4.05
N GLN A 143 5.95 7.63 -2.93
CA GLN A 143 5.11 7.08 -1.87
C GLN A 143 4.93 8.09 -0.71
N VAL A 144 4.29 7.65 0.35
CA VAL A 144 4.17 8.41 1.59
C VAL A 144 5.31 7.99 2.52
N GLU A 145 6.05 8.95 3.06
CA GLU A 145 7.21 8.68 3.92
C GLU A 145 6.89 7.89 5.19
N SER A 146 5.66 8.02 5.70
CA SER A 146 5.19 7.27 6.87
C SER A 146 4.61 5.90 6.54
N ASP A 147 4.62 5.50 5.28
CA ASP A 147 4.09 4.21 4.87
C ASP A 147 4.92 3.05 5.43
N THR A 148 4.25 1.98 5.83
CA THR A 148 4.87 0.78 6.41
C THR A 148 5.99 0.24 5.53
N VAL A 149 5.75 0.13 4.23
CA VAL A 149 6.73 -0.44 3.29
C VAL A 149 7.95 0.47 3.13
N ILE A 150 7.80 1.78 3.27
CA ILE A 150 8.92 2.72 3.28
C ILE A 150 9.70 2.60 4.59
N LYS A 151 9.01 2.56 5.72
CA LYS A 151 9.66 2.55 7.04
C LYS A 151 10.45 1.27 7.31
N TYR A 152 9.98 0.11 6.85
CA TYR A 152 10.51 -1.19 7.25
C TYR A 152 11.16 -2.00 6.12
N PHE A 153 10.91 -1.68 4.85
CA PHE A 153 11.40 -2.47 3.71
C PHE A 153 12.29 -1.67 2.76
N THR A 154 12.67 -0.43 3.13
CA THR A 154 13.74 0.30 2.46
C THR A 154 15.09 0.13 3.17
N TYR A 155 16.17 0.40 2.47
CA TYR A 155 17.53 0.33 2.99
C TYR A 155 18.41 1.39 2.32
N LYS A 156 19.54 1.75 2.96
CA LYS A 156 20.48 2.70 2.36
C LYS A 156 21.21 2.08 1.17
N PRO A 157 21.49 2.88 0.14
CA PRO A 157 21.28 4.33 0.05
C PRO A 157 19.85 4.71 -0.37
N PHE A 158 18.99 3.77 -0.68
CA PHE A 158 17.61 3.95 -1.14
C PHE A 158 16.61 3.98 0.01
N ASP A 159 16.92 4.70 1.08
CA ASP A 159 15.91 5.11 2.06
C ASP A 159 15.10 6.31 1.54
N TRP A 160 14.07 6.70 2.28
CA TRP A 160 13.22 7.83 1.87
C TRP A 160 14.01 9.12 1.63
N SER A 161 15.03 9.41 2.43
CA SER A 161 15.82 10.64 2.35
C SER A 161 16.80 10.63 1.17
N GLY A 162 17.41 9.49 0.89
CA GLY A 162 18.43 9.36 -0.16
C GLY A 162 17.84 9.16 -1.56
N PHE A 163 16.65 8.57 -1.66
CA PHE A 163 16.08 8.17 -2.95
C PHE A 163 15.95 9.34 -3.94
N LEU A 164 15.33 10.44 -3.53
CA LEU A 164 15.16 11.60 -4.43
C LEU A 164 16.46 12.28 -4.81
N ASP A 165 17.44 12.30 -3.91
CA ASP A 165 18.76 12.86 -4.21
C ASP A 165 19.45 12.01 -5.27
N ILE A 166 19.44 10.68 -5.12
CA ILE A 166 20.01 9.75 -6.11
C ILE A 166 19.28 9.87 -7.47
N ILE A 167 17.93 9.93 -7.46
CA ILE A 167 17.15 10.09 -8.70
C ILE A 167 17.51 11.41 -9.40
N ASN A 168 17.67 12.52 -8.65
CA ASN A 168 18.05 13.81 -9.21
C ASN A 168 19.46 13.79 -9.83
N ASP A 169 20.40 13.15 -9.17
CA ASP A 169 21.78 13.02 -9.66
C ASP A 169 21.84 12.10 -10.89
N THR A 170 21.09 11.02 -10.87
CA THR A 170 20.94 10.12 -12.04
C THR A 170 20.30 10.86 -13.22
N ALA A 171 19.27 11.67 -12.96
CA ALA A 171 18.65 12.50 -13.99
C ALA A 171 19.61 13.52 -14.58
N PHE A 172 20.49 14.11 -13.78
CA PHE A 172 21.54 15.00 -14.27
C PHE A 172 22.54 14.26 -15.19
N LYS A 173 22.98 13.06 -14.78
CA LYS A 173 23.91 12.24 -15.58
C LYS A 173 23.28 11.86 -16.92
N LEU A 174 21.99 11.56 -16.95
CA LEU A 174 21.25 11.08 -18.13
C LEU A 174 20.47 12.18 -18.89
N ARG A 175 20.67 13.46 -18.58
CA ARG A 175 19.88 14.59 -19.11
C ARG A 175 19.83 14.71 -20.62
N GLN A 176 20.79 14.16 -21.33
CA GLN A 176 20.83 14.18 -22.80
C GLN A 176 19.90 13.12 -23.43
N THR A 177 19.70 12.00 -22.73
CA THR A 177 18.99 10.81 -23.26
C THR A 177 17.70 10.46 -22.52
N HIS A 178 17.48 11.02 -21.32
CA HIS A 178 16.32 10.68 -20.50
C HIS A 178 15.63 11.91 -19.94
N ILE A 179 14.31 11.77 -19.71
CA ILE A 179 13.45 12.73 -18.99
C ILE A 179 12.85 12.02 -17.78
N PHE A 180 13.01 12.59 -16.60
CA PHE A 180 12.46 12.04 -15.36
C PHE A 180 11.18 12.76 -14.97
N LEU A 181 10.07 12.04 -14.97
CA LEU A 181 8.75 12.52 -14.55
C LEU A 181 8.44 12.04 -13.14
N VAL A 182 8.34 12.96 -12.20
CA VAL A 182 8.09 12.64 -10.79
C VAL A 182 6.67 12.99 -10.41
N LYS A 183 5.92 11.99 -9.95
CA LYS A 183 4.56 12.20 -9.41
C LYS A 183 4.59 12.04 -7.90
N LYS A 184 4.28 13.13 -7.19
CA LYS A 184 4.15 13.12 -5.74
C LYS A 184 2.86 12.39 -5.32
N HIS A 185 2.92 11.59 -4.24
CA HIS A 185 1.71 11.04 -3.64
C HIS A 185 0.83 12.16 -3.05
N PRO A 186 -0.50 12.12 -3.23
CA PRO A 186 -1.40 13.16 -2.73
C PRO A 186 -1.28 13.42 -1.22
N LEU A 187 -0.98 12.39 -0.44
CA LEU A 187 -0.88 12.44 1.02
C LEU A 187 0.53 12.75 1.55
N SER A 188 1.58 12.76 0.70
CA SER A 188 2.94 13.06 1.19
C SER A 188 3.13 14.51 1.60
N LEU A 189 4.18 14.77 2.42
CA LEU A 189 4.58 16.11 2.84
C LEU A 189 5.00 16.97 1.64
N LYS A 190 5.14 18.27 1.84
CA LYS A 190 5.65 19.17 0.80
C LYS A 190 7.09 18.81 0.47
N ILE A 191 7.38 18.64 -0.81
CA ILE A 191 8.73 18.45 -1.33
C ILE A 191 9.25 19.80 -1.81
N ALA A 192 10.47 20.16 -1.41
CA ALA A 192 11.15 21.35 -1.90
C ALA A 192 11.62 21.10 -3.35
N LYS A 193 10.71 21.30 -4.31
CA LYS A 193 10.97 21.00 -5.74
C LYS A 193 12.18 21.77 -6.29
N SER A 194 12.47 22.96 -5.77
CA SER A 194 13.63 23.77 -6.16
C SER A 194 14.97 23.09 -5.89
N LYS A 195 15.03 22.15 -4.95
CA LYS A 195 16.22 21.31 -4.69
C LYS A 195 16.51 20.35 -5.84
N TYR A 196 15.48 19.89 -6.57
CA TYR A 196 15.55 18.80 -7.55
C TYR A 196 15.38 19.33 -8.97
N LYS A 197 16.37 20.12 -9.44
CA LYS A 197 16.29 20.86 -10.72
C LYS A 197 16.28 19.97 -11.96
N ASN A 198 16.75 18.73 -11.85
CA ASN A 198 16.81 17.80 -12.97
C ASN A 198 15.53 16.94 -13.11
N LEU A 199 14.54 17.14 -12.22
CA LEU A 199 13.31 16.36 -12.17
C LEU A 199 12.10 17.18 -12.63
N ASN A 200 11.26 16.59 -13.46
CA ASN A 200 10.00 17.18 -13.92
C ASN A 200 8.85 16.72 -13.04
N PHE A 201 8.42 17.55 -12.10
CA PHE A 201 7.29 17.25 -11.23
C PHE A 201 5.97 17.43 -11.96
N ILE A 202 5.26 16.31 -12.20
CA ILE A 202 3.92 16.33 -12.81
C ILE A 202 2.83 16.55 -11.75
N SER A 203 1.63 16.87 -12.23
CA SER A 203 0.47 17.10 -11.34
C SER A 203 0.09 15.86 -10.54
N ASN A 204 -0.25 16.04 -9.26
CA ASN A 204 -0.81 14.95 -8.44
C ASN A 204 -2.14 14.41 -9.00
N LYS A 205 -2.83 15.19 -9.84
CA LYS A 205 -4.06 14.79 -10.53
C LYS A 205 -3.81 13.98 -11.81
N THR A 206 -2.55 13.84 -12.26
CA THR A 206 -2.21 13.01 -13.42
C THR A 206 -2.68 11.58 -13.16
N ASN A 207 -3.37 11.00 -14.14
CA ASN A 207 -3.77 9.60 -14.05
C ASN A 207 -2.53 8.71 -14.13
N ILE A 208 -2.47 7.69 -13.25
CA ILE A 208 -1.30 6.83 -13.13
C ILE A 208 -1.10 5.96 -14.38
N ILE A 209 -2.19 5.50 -15.00
CA ILE A 209 -2.13 4.71 -16.22
C ILE A 209 -1.56 5.54 -17.37
N ASP A 210 -1.97 6.80 -17.50
CA ASP A 210 -1.41 7.67 -18.55
C ASP A 210 0.08 7.92 -18.36
N ALA A 211 0.52 8.09 -17.10
CA ALA A 211 1.94 8.25 -16.79
C ALA A 211 2.75 6.98 -17.11
N ILE A 212 2.21 5.79 -16.77
CA ILE A 212 2.85 4.51 -17.09
C ILE A 212 2.81 4.24 -18.60
N SER A 213 1.71 4.55 -19.29
CA SER A 213 1.61 4.40 -20.76
C SER A 213 2.66 5.24 -21.48
N LEU A 214 2.93 6.44 -20.98
CA LEU A 214 3.89 7.36 -21.59
C LEU A 214 5.34 6.96 -21.32
N CYS A 215 5.66 6.37 -20.17
CA CYS A 215 7.05 6.08 -19.80
C CYS A 215 7.61 4.83 -20.49
N ASP A 216 8.94 4.78 -20.60
CA ASP A 216 9.69 3.59 -21.03
C ASP A 216 10.03 2.69 -19.83
N VAL A 217 10.22 3.28 -18.66
CA VAL A 217 10.56 2.55 -17.43
C VAL A 217 9.97 3.28 -16.20
N VAL A 218 9.52 2.50 -15.22
CA VAL A 218 9.11 3.00 -13.91
C VAL A 218 10.25 2.76 -12.92
N VAL A 219 10.60 3.77 -12.12
CA VAL A 219 11.55 3.65 -11.00
C VAL A 219 10.85 4.00 -9.70
N THR A 220 10.89 3.11 -8.73
CA THR A 220 10.26 3.33 -7.43
C THR A 220 11.06 2.69 -6.30
N LEU A 221 10.78 3.05 -5.05
CA LEU A 221 11.30 2.28 -3.92
C LEU A 221 10.68 0.87 -3.93
N ASN A 222 9.43 0.76 -3.51
CA ASN A 222 8.69 -0.52 -3.44
C ASN A 222 7.17 -0.29 -3.59
N SER A 223 6.79 0.68 -4.43
CA SER A 223 5.39 1.07 -4.61
C SER A 223 4.58 0.00 -5.35
N GLY A 224 3.31 -0.17 -4.98
CA GLY A 224 2.35 -0.94 -5.77
C GLY A 224 2.19 -0.46 -7.22
N VAL A 225 2.63 0.75 -7.55
CA VAL A 225 2.69 1.26 -8.95
C VAL A 225 3.63 0.42 -9.81
N GLY A 226 4.68 -0.18 -9.23
CA GLY A 226 5.54 -1.13 -9.95
C GLY A 226 4.77 -2.35 -10.46
N LEU A 227 3.80 -2.85 -9.69
CA LEU A 227 2.92 -3.93 -10.15
C LEU A 227 2.07 -3.49 -11.36
N TYR A 228 1.55 -2.26 -11.34
CA TYR A 228 0.81 -1.69 -12.50
C TYR A 228 1.71 -1.51 -13.72
N ALA A 229 2.99 -1.14 -13.54
CA ALA A 229 3.95 -1.10 -14.64
C ALA A 229 4.10 -2.47 -15.30
N MET A 230 4.31 -3.53 -14.50
CA MET A 230 4.43 -4.90 -15.01
C MET A 230 3.14 -5.36 -15.73
N ILE A 231 1.95 -5.09 -15.15
CA ILE A 231 0.65 -5.37 -15.77
C ILE A 231 0.54 -4.71 -17.17
N MET A 232 1.08 -3.51 -17.33
CA MET A 232 1.10 -2.77 -18.59
C MET A 232 2.30 -3.11 -19.48
N ASN A 233 3.00 -4.18 -19.18
CA ASN A 233 4.19 -4.63 -19.91
C ASN A 233 5.30 -3.54 -19.98
N LYS A 234 5.45 -2.76 -18.89
CA LYS A 234 6.51 -1.77 -18.76
C LYS A 234 7.54 -2.24 -17.73
N PRO A 235 8.84 -2.14 -18.03
CA PRO A 235 9.89 -2.43 -17.05
C PRO A 235 9.71 -1.57 -15.79
N CYS A 236 9.98 -2.20 -14.64
CA CYS A 236 10.03 -1.51 -13.36
C CYS A 236 11.37 -1.80 -12.68
N ILE A 237 12.02 -0.74 -12.17
CA ILE A 237 13.20 -0.86 -11.32
C ILE A 237 12.77 -0.49 -9.91
N ASN A 238 12.85 -1.45 -8.99
CA ASN A 238 12.62 -1.23 -7.57
C ASN A 238 13.97 -0.95 -6.89
N CYS A 239 14.01 0.08 -6.06
CA CYS A 239 15.19 0.47 -5.30
C CYS A 239 15.12 0.02 -3.83
N ALA A 240 14.11 -0.77 -3.47
CA ALA A 240 13.89 -1.33 -2.14
C ALA A 240 13.19 -2.68 -2.24
N ASN A 241 12.98 -3.33 -1.08
CA ASN A 241 12.33 -4.63 -1.01
C ASN A 241 10.82 -4.48 -1.30
N ALA A 242 10.34 -5.16 -2.34
CA ALA A 242 8.92 -5.25 -2.69
C ALA A 242 8.51 -6.73 -2.77
N PHE A 243 7.27 -7.04 -2.40
CA PHE A 243 6.74 -8.41 -2.41
C PHE A 243 6.70 -9.05 -3.82
N TYR A 244 6.87 -8.24 -4.85
CA TYR A 244 6.89 -8.65 -6.26
C TYR A 244 8.29 -8.57 -6.90
N ASN A 245 9.38 -8.48 -6.10
CA ASN A 245 10.76 -8.48 -6.61
C ASN A 245 11.20 -9.88 -7.01
N PHE A 246 11.01 -10.23 -8.28
CA PHE A 246 11.46 -11.52 -8.82
C PHE A 246 12.07 -11.35 -10.21
N GLN A 247 13.06 -12.18 -10.50
CA GLN A 247 13.72 -12.19 -11.80
C GLN A 247 12.72 -12.45 -12.93
N GLY A 248 12.74 -11.58 -13.93
CA GLY A 248 11.82 -11.62 -15.07
C GLY A 248 10.53 -10.82 -14.86
N LEU A 249 10.10 -10.54 -13.61
CA LEU A 249 8.99 -9.63 -13.35
C LEU A 249 9.43 -8.17 -13.36
N ASN A 250 10.57 -7.88 -12.76
CA ASN A 250 11.13 -6.53 -12.63
C ASN A 250 12.64 -6.59 -12.34
N PHE A 251 13.22 -5.43 -12.07
CA PHE A 251 14.62 -5.25 -11.78
C PHE A 251 14.77 -4.65 -10.38
N GLN A 252 15.78 -5.03 -9.63
CA GLN A 252 16.09 -4.47 -8.32
C GLN A 252 17.47 -3.82 -8.36
N ALA A 253 17.52 -2.51 -8.08
CA ALA A 253 18.77 -1.77 -7.93
C ALA A 253 19.08 -1.61 -6.44
N HIS A 254 20.31 -1.97 -6.04
CA HIS A 254 20.77 -1.87 -4.65
C HIS A 254 21.59 -0.59 -4.40
N ASN A 255 22.05 0.06 -5.46
CA ASN A 255 22.84 1.29 -5.40
C ASN A 255 22.63 2.13 -6.67
N SER A 256 23.21 3.36 -6.66
CA SER A 256 23.10 4.31 -7.77
C SER A 256 23.69 3.81 -9.07
N ASP A 257 24.75 3.03 -9.01
CA ASP A 257 25.44 2.53 -10.22
C ASP A 257 24.63 1.43 -10.90
N GLU A 258 23.99 0.55 -10.12
CA GLU A 258 23.06 -0.44 -10.65
C GLU A 258 21.82 0.23 -11.27
N LEU A 259 21.28 1.26 -10.61
CA LEU A 259 20.17 2.04 -11.16
C LEU A 259 20.56 2.67 -12.50
N LEU A 260 21.73 3.31 -12.57
CA LEU A 260 22.24 3.92 -13.80
C LEU A 260 22.42 2.87 -14.90
N ARG A 261 23.04 1.72 -14.57
CA ARG A 261 23.25 0.61 -15.50
C ARG A 261 21.93 0.09 -16.08
N PHE A 262 20.91 -0.09 -15.24
CA PHE A 262 19.60 -0.52 -15.72
C PHE A 262 18.96 0.53 -16.64
N LEU A 263 19.00 1.80 -16.29
CA LEU A 263 18.36 2.86 -17.09
C LEU A 263 18.95 2.99 -18.52
N VAL A 264 20.25 2.72 -18.68
CA VAL A 264 20.88 2.76 -20.01
C VAL A 264 20.73 1.46 -20.79
N SER A 265 20.29 0.38 -20.17
CA SER A 265 20.09 -0.93 -20.79
C SER A 265 18.74 -1.03 -21.51
N ASP A 266 18.61 -2.02 -22.38
CA ASP A 266 17.33 -2.43 -22.98
C ASP A 266 16.65 -3.43 -22.04
N LEU A 267 15.77 -2.92 -21.16
CA LEU A 267 15.09 -3.71 -20.14
C LEU A 267 13.89 -4.45 -20.73
N LYS A 268 13.83 -5.76 -20.52
CA LYS A 268 12.69 -6.59 -20.94
C LYS A 268 12.21 -7.44 -19.77
N ILE A 269 10.91 -7.46 -19.55
CA ILE A 269 10.25 -8.33 -18.56
C ILE A 269 9.66 -9.55 -19.27
N ASP A 270 9.54 -10.64 -18.54
CA ASP A 270 8.83 -11.83 -19.00
C ASP A 270 7.34 -11.68 -18.72
N TYR A 271 6.59 -11.24 -19.72
CA TYR A 271 5.16 -11.01 -19.57
C TYR A 271 4.36 -12.28 -19.24
N ASN A 272 4.87 -13.47 -19.63
CA ASN A 272 4.25 -14.72 -19.22
C ASN A 272 4.40 -14.95 -17.71
N LYS A 273 5.55 -14.62 -17.13
CA LYS A 273 5.72 -14.62 -15.67
C LYS A 273 4.79 -13.62 -15.00
N VAL A 274 4.61 -12.42 -15.55
CA VAL A 274 3.65 -11.44 -15.05
C VAL A 274 2.23 -12.01 -15.02
N LEU A 275 1.78 -12.66 -16.10
CA LEU A 275 0.46 -13.30 -16.14
C LEU A 275 0.30 -14.36 -15.05
N LYS A 276 1.33 -15.21 -14.84
CA LYS A 276 1.32 -16.23 -13.78
C LYS A 276 1.22 -15.60 -12.39
N PHE A 277 1.99 -14.54 -12.14
CA PHE A 277 1.98 -13.84 -10.86
C PHE A 277 0.61 -13.17 -10.59
N ILE A 278 0.05 -12.47 -11.57
CA ILE A 278 -1.28 -11.85 -11.44
C ILE A 278 -2.38 -12.90 -11.29
N TRP A 279 -2.29 -14.01 -12.02
CA TRP A 279 -3.21 -15.14 -11.87
C TRP A 279 -3.19 -15.68 -10.43
N TYR A 280 -2.01 -15.91 -9.88
CA TYR A 280 -1.84 -16.37 -8.51
C TYR A 280 -2.43 -15.37 -7.51
N LEU A 281 -2.08 -14.09 -7.61
CA LEU A 281 -2.62 -13.07 -6.73
C LEU A 281 -4.14 -13.03 -6.77
N LYS A 282 -4.75 -13.09 -7.96
CA LYS A 282 -6.20 -13.02 -8.15
C LYS A 282 -6.92 -14.26 -7.64
N ASN A 283 -6.39 -15.46 -7.90
CA ASN A 283 -7.13 -16.68 -7.74
C ASN A 283 -6.75 -17.50 -6.51
N ASN A 284 -5.50 -17.42 -6.06
CA ASN A 284 -4.98 -18.28 -5.00
C ASN A 284 -4.58 -17.53 -3.72
N PHE A 285 -4.36 -16.21 -3.79
CA PHE A 285 -3.84 -15.47 -2.64
C PHE A 285 -4.76 -14.35 -2.15
N TYR A 286 -5.28 -13.51 -3.04
CA TYR A 286 -6.10 -12.38 -2.61
C TYR A 286 -7.57 -12.74 -2.45
N SER A 287 -8.13 -12.22 -1.38
CA SER A 287 -9.57 -12.06 -1.17
C SER A 287 -10.04 -10.78 -1.82
N PHE A 288 -11.32 -10.68 -2.16
CA PHE A 288 -11.90 -9.50 -2.78
C PHE A 288 -13.15 -9.05 -2.07
N GLY A 289 -13.25 -7.74 -1.85
CA GLY A 289 -14.38 -7.15 -1.14
C GLY A 289 -14.53 -5.67 -1.40
N LYS A 290 -15.77 -5.23 -1.56
CA LYS A 290 -16.10 -3.83 -1.74
C LYS A 290 -15.96 -3.09 -0.42
N SER A 291 -15.06 -2.12 -0.37
CA SER A 291 -14.80 -1.29 0.80
C SER A 291 -15.70 -0.05 0.81
N TYR A 292 -16.25 0.27 1.99
CA TYR A 292 -17.05 1.47 2.23
C TYR A 292 -16.31 2.41 3.15
N TYR A 293 -16.29 3.69 2.82
CA TYR A 293 -15.47 4.69 3.48
C TYR A 293 -16.31 5.76 4.16
N LYS A 294 -15.89 6.16 5.37
CA LYS A 294 -16.34 7.39 6.03
C LYS A 294 -15.19 8.37 6.07
N LYS A 295 -15.49 9.65 5.86
CA LYS A 295 -14.51 10.70 6.10
C LYS A 295 -14.26 10.79 7.60
N SER A 296 -13.02 10.64 7.99
CA SER A 296 -12.54 10.80 9.36
C SER A 296 -11.51 11.90 9.39
N PHE A 297 -11.37 12.51 10.56
CA PHE A 297 -10.46 13.61 10.77
C PHE A 297 -9.51 13.28 11.91
N ASN A 298 -8.21 13.26 11.63
CA ASN A 298 -7.18 13.04 12.63
C ASN A 298 -5.93 13.86 12.31
N ASN A 299 -5.22 14.33 13.35
CA ASN A 299 -3.98 15.12 13.23
C ASN A 299 -4.02 16.22 12.17
N GLY A 300 -5.14 16.92 12.08
CA GLY A 300 -5.24 18.04 11.15
C GLY A 300 -5.63 17.71 9.73
N ARG A 301 -5.89 16.47 9.38
CA ARG A 301 -6.19 16.03 8.02
C ARG A 301 -7.45 15.19 7.96
N PHE A 302 -8.20 15.35 6.87
CA PHE A 302 -9.26 14.43 6.50
C PHE A 302 -8.66 13.21 5.82
N TYR A 303 -9.10 12.03 6.20
CA TYR A 303 -8.77 10.78 5.55
C TYR A 303 -10.01 9.90 5.42
N ASN A 304 -9.99 9.00 4.46
CA ASN A 304 -11.04 8.02 4.30
C ASN A 304 -10.75 6.83 5.21
N LYS A 305 -11.64 6.56 6.18
CA LYS A 305 -11.57 5.38 7.02
C LYS A 305 -12.53 4.32 6.50
N VAL A 306 -12.02 3.13 6.22
CA VAL A 306 -12.88 1.99 5.93
C VAL A 306 -13.69 1.66 7.18
N TYR A 307 -15.01 1.51 7.05
CA TYR A 307 -15.89 1.13 8.17
C TYR A 307 -16.62 -0.17 7.92
N LYS A 308 -16.69 -0.63 6.67
CA LYS A 308 -17.34 -1.87 6.25
C LYS A 308 -16.66 -2.41 5.00
N ILE A 309 -16.56 -3.72 4.89
CA ILE A 309 -16.16 -4.43 3.67
C ILE A 309 -17.19 -5.52 3.41
N ASP A 310 -17.71 -5.58 2.20
CA ASP A 310 -18.54 -6.69 1.74
C ASP A 310 -17.66 -7.60 0.88
N PHE A 311 -17.19 -8.69 1.46
CA PHE A 311 -16.42 -9.69 0.76
C PHE A 311 -17.30 -10.51 -0.18
N TYR A 312 -16.82 -10.68 -1.41
CA TYR A 312 -17.42 -11.57 -2.40
C TYR A 312 -16.50 -12.74 -2.78
N LYS A 313 -15.24 -12.68 -2.38
CA LYS A 313 -14.27 -13.78 -2.47
C LYS A 313 -13.38 -13.77 -1.23
N ILE A 314 -13.23 -14.91 -0.57
CA ILE A 314 -12.33 -15.07 0.58
C ILE A 314 -11.38 -16.24 0.29
N VAL A 315 -10.09 -15.94 0.32
CA VAL A 315 -9.00 -16.90 0.17
C VAL A 315 -8.16 -16.85 1.44
N LEU A 316 -7.88 -17.99 2.01
CA LEU A 316 -7.00 -18.19 3.16
C LEU A 316 -6.22 -19.48 2.95
N GLU A 317 -4.91 -19.47 3.19
CA GLU A 317 -4.04 -20.65 3.06
C GLU A 317 -4.16 -21.32 1.67
N ASN A 318 -4.23 -20.52 0.60
CA ASN A 318 -4.44 -20.96 -0.78
C ASN A 318 -5.76 -21.69 -1.02
N GLN A 319 -6.70 -21.68 -0.06
CA GLN A 319 -8.03 -22.24 -0.19
C GLN A 319 -9.08 -21.14 -0.35
N CYS A 320 -9.97 -21.31 -1.30
CA CYS A 320 -11.10 -20.39 -1.48
C CYS A 320 -12.27 -20.84 -0.60
N PHE A 321 -12.58 -20.08 0.44
CA PHE A 321 -13.68 -20.33 1.36
C PHE A 321 -14.99 -19.70 0.91
N LEU A 322 -14.93 -18.67 0.08
CA LEU A 322 -16.09 -17.97 -0.46
C LEU A 322 -15.75 -17.48 -1.85
N ASP A 323 -16.58 -17.83 -2.82
CA ASP A 323 -16.57 -17.23 -4.16
C ASP A 323 -18.01 -17.00 -4.59
N VAL A 324 -18.48 -15.77 -4.40
CA VAL A 324 -19.89 -15.45 -4.55
C VAL A 324 -20.17 -15.00 -5.96
N LYS A 325 -20.58 -15.94 -6.78
CA LYS A 325 -21.36 -15.58 -7.99
C LYS A 325 -22.85 -15.38 -7.67
N ASN A 326 -23.39 -16.03 -6.61
CA ASN A 326 -24.84 -16.05 -6.34
C ASN A 326 -25.25 -16.19 -4.84
N ILE A 327 -24.40 -15.83 -3.87
CA ILE A 327 -24.69 -15.96 -2.43
C ILE A 327 -24.56 -14.58 -1.75
N ASP A 328 -25.20 -14.41 -0.58
CA ASP A 328 -25.10 -13.20 0.21
C ASP A 328 -23.65 -12.87 0.57
N LYS A 329 -23.26 -11.64 0.33
CA LYS A 329 -21.90 -11.15 0.60
C LYS A 329 -21.62 -11.21 2.09
N VAL A 330 -20.45 -11.71 2.46
CA VAL A 330 -19.99 -11.63 3.85
C VAL A 330 -19.62 -10.20 4.17
N SER A 331 -20.34 -9.63 5.12
CA SER A 331 -20.14 -8.24 5.54
C SER A 331 -19.24 -8.18 6.77
N TYR A 332 -18.18 -7.38 6.69
CA TYR A 332 -17.26 -7.14 7.79
C TYR A 332 -17.34 -5.68 8.24
N ASN A 333 -17.70 -5.46 9.51
CA ASN A 333 -17.82 -4.14 10.09
C ASN A 333 -16.60 -3.84 10.97
N PHE A 334 -15.79 -2.85 10.59
CA PHE A 334 -14.63 -2.38 11.36
C PHE A 334 -14.97 -1.77 12.73
N GLN A 335 -16.24 -1.62 13.05
CA GLN A 335 -16.68 -1.28 14.41
C GLN A 335 -16.80 -2.50 15.33
N SER A 336 -16.61 -3.71 14.79
CA SER A 336 -16.61 -4.94 15.58
C SER A 336 -15.44 -4.98 16.56
N LEU A 337 -15.53 -5.84 17.57
CA LEU A 337 -14.53 -5.99 18.63
C LEU A 337 -13.13 -6.36 18.11
N ILE A 338 -13.02 -7.01 16.97
CA ILE A 338 -11.73 -7.35 16.32
C ILE A 338 -10.88 -6.10 16.02
N TYR A 339 -11.52 -4.94 15.81
CA TYR A 339 -10.83 -3.65 15.62
C TYR A 339 -10.85 -2.75 16.86
N THR A 340 -11.19 -3.27 18.01
CA THR A 340 -11.13 -2.54 19.27
C THR A 340 -9.75 -1.90 19.52
N PRO A 341 -8.61 -2.53 19.20
CA PRO A 341 -7.31 -1.87 19.33
C PRO A 341 -7.18 -0.55 18.55
N TYR A 342 -7.84 -0.42 17.41
CA TYR A 342 -7.91 0.86 16.67
C TYR A 342 -8.85 1.88 17.34
N LYS A 343 -9.76 1.46 18.22
CA LYS A 343 -10.58 2.36 19.01
C LYS A 343 -9.81 2.98 20.19
N PHE A 344 -8.74 2.36 20.66
CA PHE A 344 -7.97 2.89 21.81
C PHE A 344 -7.28 4.23 21.51
N GLU A 345 -6.81 4.47 20.30
CA GLU A 345 -6.37 5.80 19.88
C GLU A 345 -7.50 6.85 19.91
N LEU A 346 -8.76 6.40 19.94
CA LEU A 346 -9.96 7.23 20.04
C LEU A 346 -10.45 7.42 21.49
N TYR A 347 -10.12 6.52 22.41
CA TYR A 347 -10.62 6.57 23.79
C TYR A 347 -9.88 7.58 24.67
N ASN A 348 -8.65 7.93 24.36
CA ASN A 348 -7.90 8.99 25.05
C ASN A 348 -8.25 10.41 24.55
N LYS A 349 -9.28 10.55 23.77
CA LYS A 349 -9.78 11.88 23.41
C LYS A 349 -10.49 12.49 24.62
N ASN A 350 -10.06 13.70 24.98
CA ASN A 350 -10.72 14.56 25.94
C ASN A 350 -12.25 14.57 25.66
N ILE A 351 -13.07 14.51 26.70
CA ILE A 351 -14.54 14.51 26.64
C ILE A 351 -15.09 15.61 25.70
N PHE A 352 -14.44 16.78 25.69
CA PHE A 352 -14.77 17.89 24.78
C PHE A 352 -14.57 17.56 23.30
N ILE A 353 -13.57 16.77 22.97
CA ILE A 353 -13.34 16.33 21.58
C ILE A 353 -14.41 15.32 21.16
N LYS A 354 -14.82 14.44 22.09
CA LYS A 354 -15.93 13.48 21.84
C LYS A 354 -17.25 14.22 21.61
N LEU A 355 -17.54 15.23 22.42
CA LEU A 355 -18.73 16.07 22.27
C LEU A 355 -18.68 16.88 20.96
N PHE A 356 -17.54 17.46 20.62
CA PHE A 356 -17.35 18.20 19.38
C PHE A 356 -17.52 17.29 18.13
N ASP A 357 -16.93 16.09 18.19
CA ASP A 357 -17.06 15.11 17.10
C ASP A 357 -18.49 14.56 16.98
N LEU A 358 -19.26 14.52 18.07
CA LEU A 358 -20.64 14.05 18.13
C LEU A 358 -21.65 15.11 17.67
N LEU A 359 -21.45 16.37 18.08
CA LEU A 359 -22.40 17.44 17.91
C LEU A 359 -22.26 18.19 16.57
N ILE A 360 -21.07 18.15 15.96
CA ILE A 360 -20.84 18.86 14.69
C ILE A 360 -20.78 17.86 13.55
N PRO A 361 -21.75 17.87 12.63
CA PRO A 361 -21.75 17.02 11.45
C PRO A 361 -20.49 17.21 10.60
N ASP A 362 -19.98 16.14 9.98
CA ASP A 362 -18.74 16.17 9.21
C ASP A 362 -18.75 17.14 8.04
N TRP A 363 -19.92 17.39 7.43
CA TRP A 363 -20.08 18.38 6.37
C TRP A 363 -19.88 19.83 6.87
N VAL A 364 -20.27 20.12 8.14
CA VAL A 364 -20.02 21.42 8.78
C VAL A 364 -18.53 21.56 9.10
N LYS A 365 -17.90 20.52 9.67
CA LYS A 365 -16.46 20.50 9.94
C LYS A 365 -15.64 20.75 8.68
N SER A 366 -16.08 20.24 7.53
CA SER A 366 -15.42 20.46 6.24
C SER A 366 -15.50 21.92 5.78
N LYS A 367 -16.64 22.57 5.97
CA LYS A 367 -16.83 23.98 5.58
C LYS A 367 -16.06 24.97 6.45
N ILE A 368 -15.96 24.70 7.77
CA ILE A 368 -15.27 25.60 8.71
C ILE A 368 -13.78 25.31 8.86
N SER A 369 -13.26 24.25 8.24
CA SER A 369 -11.84 23.84 8.34
C SER A 369 -10.84 24.90 7.81
N HIS A 370 -11.28 25.81 6.97
CA HIS A 370 -10.47 26.91 6.41
C HIS A 370 -10.39 28.14 7.29
N PHE A 371 -11.27 28.29 8.29
CA PHE A 371 -11.27 29.47 9.17
C PHE A 371 -10.13 29.40 10.19
N ARG A 372 -9.42 30.53 10.35
CA ARG A 372 -8.29 30.66 11.29
C ARG A 372 -8.68 30.30 12.74
N PHE A 373 -9.88 30.69 13.16
CA PHE A 373 -10.45 30.37 14.47
C PHE A 373 -10.63 28.86 14.68
N TYR A 374 -11.13 28.15 13.69
CA TYR A 374 -11.27 26.69 13.73
C TYR A 374 -9.92 25.97 13.86
N ARG A 375 -8.89 26.49 13.18
CA ARG A 375 -7.50 25.96 13.32
C ARG A 375 -6.94 26.20 14.72
N ILE A 376 -7.26 27.33 15.36
CA ILE A 376 -6.83 27.66 16.73
C ILE A 376 -7.59 26.79 17.74
N LEU A 377 -8.91 26.71 17.65
CA LEU A 377 -9.75 25.86 18.52
C LEU A 377 -9.29 24.41 18.48
N LYS A 378 -8.97 23.94 17.28
CA LYS A 378 -8.43 22.64 17.04
C LYS A 378 -7.05 22.43 17.65
N LYS A 379 -6.15 23.43 17.53
CA LYS A 379 -4.85 23.39 18.19
C LYS A 379 -5.00 23.29 19.71
N ILE A 380 -5.96 24.01 20.30
CA ILE A 380 -6.25 23.98 21.75
C ILE A 380 -6.84 22.62 22.17
N LEU A 381 -7.78 22.07 21.40
CA LEU A 381 -8.49 20.82 21.73
C LEU A 381 -7.62 19.56 21.51
N TYR A 382 -6.63 19.61 20.59
CA TYR A 382 -5.86 18.44 20.20
C TYR A 382 -4.38 18.48 20.62
N THR A 383 -3.86 19.61 21.16
CA THR A 383 -2.46 19.77 21.57
C THR A 383 -2.21 19.81 23.07
N LYS A 384 -3.26 19.74 23.92
CA LYS A 384 -3.05 19.53 25.36
C LYS A 384 -2.96 18.03 25.66
N LYS A 385 -1.76 17.54 25.72
CA LYS A 385 -1.26 16.67 26.76
C LYS A 385 -0.50 17.50 27.76
#